data_ad253680e972b04a3cce322523831cb2
#
_entry.id   ad253680e972b04a3cce322523831cb2
#
_cell.length_a   1.000
_cell.length_b   1.000
_cell.length_c   1.000
_cell.angle_alpha   90.00
_cell.angle_beta   90.00
_cell.angle_gamma   90.00
#
_symmetry.space_group_name_H-M   'P 1'
#
loop_
_entity.id
_entity.type
_entity.pdbx_description
1 polymer ?
#
loop_
_entity_poly.entity_id
_entity_poly.type
_entity_poly.pdbx_seq_one_letter_code
_entity_poly.pdbx_strand_id
1 'polypeptide(L)'
;MKDEKIIELFFARDEEAIKETEKKYGALCHHIAENFLCMHEDREECVNDAMLELWNSIPPARPDDLRSYLVEIVRCRSIDRTRANNAWKRGGNVQIVGDELLSAIPDGTELSESYESTRAGEIINELLASLGKEERSVFAMRYWMSESIREIARRTGSSEGKIKMMLMRTRKKLAVMLGKEGFTL
;
A
#
# COMPACT_ATOMS: atom_id res chain seq x y z
N MET A 1 -20.35 -10.29 -6.92
CA MET A 1 -21.10 -9.07 -7.38
C MET A 1 -20.13 -8.13 -8.14
N LYS A 2 -20.63 -7.18 -8.98
CA LYS A 2 -19.78 -6.13 -9.59
C LYS A 2 -19.53 -5.01 -8.58
N ASP A 3 -18.38 -4.32 -8.69
CA ASP A 3 -17.96 -3.29 -7.71
C ASP A 3 -18.93 -2.12 -7.63
N GLU A 4 -19.49 -1.69 -8.76
CA GLU A 4 -20.45 -0.60 -8.79
C GLU A 4 -21.66 -0.90 -7.89
N LYS A 5 -22.16 -2.17 -7.93
CA LYS A 5 -23.28 -2.59 -7.09
C LYS A 5 -22.91 -2.67 -5.62
N ILE A 6 -21.68 -3.09 -5.29
CA ILE A 6 -21.20 -3.11 -3.91
C ILE A 6 -21.10 -1.67 -3.38
N ILE A 7 -20.57 -0.73 -4.17
CA ILE A 7 -20.52 0.68 -3.81
C ILE A 7 -21.92 1.26 -3.58
N GLU A 8 -22.91 0.90 -4.41
CA GLU A 8 -24.30 1.31 -4.21
C GLU A 8 -24.89 0.81 -2.89
N LEU A 9 -24.57 -0.44 -2.48
CA LEU A 9 -24.98 -0.99 -1.19
C LEU A 9 -24.34 -0.18 -0.02
N PHE A 10 -23.08 0.20 -0.12
CA PHE A 10 -22.46 1.09 0.87
C PHE A 10 -23.18 2.44 0.97
N PHE A 11 -23.56 3.04 -0.17
CA PHE A 11 -24.33 4.28 -0.18
C PHE A 11 -25.74 4.12 0.42
N ALA A 12 -26.35 2.96 0.22
CA ALA A 12 -27.63 2.60 0.83
C ALA A 12 -27.53 2.23 2.32
N ARG A 13 -26.30 2.15 2.88
CA ARG A 13 -26.05 1.66 4.24
C ARG A 13 -26.57 0.25 4.48
N ASP A 14 -26.54 -0.60 3.46
CA ASP A 14 -26.91 -2.01 3.52
C ASP A 14 -25.69 -2.83 3.96
N GLU A 15 -25.81 -3.58 5.05
CA GLU A 15 -24.74 -4.42 5.61
C GLU A 15 -24.29 -5.54 4.63
N GLU A 16 -25.10 -5.84 3.63
CA GLU A 16 -24.74 -6.78 2.57
C GLU A 16 -23.51 -6.31 1.79
N ALA A 17 -23.23 -4.99 1.77
CA ALA A 17 -22.04 -4.41 1.18
C ALA A 17 -20.76 -5.00 1.78
N ILE A 18 -20.70 -5.14 3.11
CA ILE A 18 -19.53 -5.72 3.80
C ILE A 18 -19.38 -7.19 3.43
N LYS A 19 -20.45 -7.98 3.48
CA LYS A 19 -20.42 -9.40 3.16
C LYS A 19 -19.98 -9.68 1.72
N GLU A 20 -20.49 -8.90 0.76
CA GLU A 20 -20.11 -9.05 -0.64
C GLU A 20 -18.67 -8.60 -0.90
N THR A 21 -18.19 -7.58 -0.16
CA THR A 21 -16.79 -7.14 -0.21
C THR A 21 -15.88 -8.23 0.35
N GLU A 22 -16.18 -8.76 1.52
CA GLU A 22 -15.42 -9.82 2.17
C GLU A 22 -15.38 -11.09 1.30
N LYS A 23 -16.51 -11.50 0.76
CA LYS A 23 -16.62 -12.64 -0.17
C LYS A 23 -15.74 -12.46 -1.40
N LYS A 24 -15.65 -11.24 -1.93
CA LYS A 24 -14.92 -10.94 -3.17
C LYS A 24 -13.44 -10.68 -2.95
N TYR A 25 -13.09 -9.99 -1.86
CA TYR A 25 -11.76 -9.45 -1.63
C TYR A 25 -11.11 -9.91 -0.31
N GLY A 26 -11.81 -10.66 0.54
CA GLY A 26 -11.30 -11.10 1.85
C GLY A 26 -9.96 -11.83 1.74
N ALA A 27 -9.84 -12.80 0.82
CA ALA A 27 -8.59 -13.51 0.60
C ALA A 27 -7.43 -12.58 0.19
N LEU A 28 -7.69 -11.58 -0.65
CA LEU A 28 -6.71 -10.57 -1.04
C LEU A 28 -6.31 -9.70 0.16
N CYS A 29 -7.26 -9.30 1.00
CA CYS A 29 -6.98 -8.50 2.20
C CYS A 29 -6.08 -9.25 3.18
N HIS A 30 -6.37 -10.53 3.45
CA HIS A 30 -5.54 -11.38 4.30
C HIS A 30 -4.15 -11.56 3.72
N HIS A 31 -4.03 -11.83 2.43
CA HIS A 31 -2.74 -11.96 1.77
C HIS A 31 -1.88 -10.67 1.87
N ILE A 32 -2.51 -9.49 1.72
CA ILE A 32 -1.81 -8.21 1.91
C ILE A 32 -1.37 -8.06 3.36
N ALA A 33 -2.24 -8.34 4.34
CA ALA A 33 -1.91 -8.23 5.76
C ALA A 33 -0.75 -9.18 6.16
N GLU A 34 -0.66 -10.36 5.57
CA GLU A 34 0.44 -11.33 5.78
C GLU A 34 1.82 -10.77 5.47
N ASN A 35 1.94 -9.89 4.47
CA ASN A 35 3.22 -9.27 4.12
C ASN A 35 3.75 -8.31 5.21
N PHE A 36 2.92 -7.91 6.15
CA PHE A 36 3.27 -6.93 7.19
C PHE A 36 3.15 -7.48 8.61
N LEU A 37 2.27 -8.47 8.85
CA LEU A 37 1.87 -8.93 10.16
C LEU A 37 2.13 -10.43 10.33
N CYS A 38 2.98 -10.79 11.30
CA CYS A 38 3.34 -12.19 11.57
C CYS A 38 2.24 -12.94 12.33
N MET A 39 1.53 -12.25 13.25
CA MET A 39 0.51 -12.88 14.10
C MET A 39 -0.81 -12.99 13.38
N HIS A 40 -1.48 -14.14 13.48
CA HIS A 40 -2.77 -14.36 12.81
C HIS A 40 -3.85 -13.42 13.36
N GLU A 41 -3.89 -13.24 14.67
CA GLU A 41 -4.85 -12.37 15.35
C GLU A 41 -4.72 -10.91 14.88
N ASP A 42 -3.49 -10.41 14.72
CA ASP A 42 -3.24 -9.06 14.20
C ASP A 42 -3.72 -8.90 12.74
N ARG A 43 -3.64 -9.96 11.93
CA ARG A 43 -4.13 -9.96 10.54
C ARG A 43 -5.66 -9.88 10.49
N GLU A 44 -6.33 -10.72 11.27
CA GLU A 44 -7.79 -10.73 11.39
C GLU A 44 -8.31 -9.36 11.85
N GLU A 45 -7.74 -8.81 12.92
CA GLU A 45 -8.11 -7.51 13.45
C GLU A 45 -7.88 -6.41 12.39
N CYS A 46 -6.73 -6.44 11.69
CA CYS A 46 -6.41 -5.48 10.64
C CYS A 46 -7.41 -5.53 9.47
N VAL A 47 -7.82 -6.72 9.04
CA VAL A 47 -8.80 -6.88 7.96
C VAL A 47 -10.18 -6.40 8.41
N ASN A 48 -10.59 -6.72 9.64
CA ASN A 48 -11.85 -6.24 10.22
C ASN A 48 -11.87 -4.71 10.35
N ASP A 49 -10.78 -4.10 10.83
CA ASP A 49 -10.62 -2.64 10.90
C ASP A 49 -10.70 -2.00 9.50
N ALA A 50 -10.11 -2.64 8.50
CA ALA A 50 -10.18 -2.16 7.12
C ALA A 50 -11.60 -2.20 6.55
N MET A 51 -12.38 -3.23 6.85
CA MET A 51 -13.80 -3.33 6.47
C MET A 51 -14.62 -2.24 7.17
N LEU A 52 -14.35 -1.98 8.46
CA LEU A 52 -15.01 -0.92 9.20
C LEU A 52 -14.66 0.47 8.65
N GLU A 53 -13.38 0.70 8.29
CA GLU A 53 -12.97 1.95 7.65
C GLU A 53 -13.63 2.14 6.29
N LEU A 54 -13.71 1.08 5.49
CA LEU A 54 -14.41 1.11 4.20
C LEU A 54 -15.88 1.50 4.39
N TRP A 55 -16.56 0.90 5.38
CA TRP A 55 -17.93 1.24 5.75
C TRP A 55 -18.09 2.71 6.16
N ASN A 56 -17.16 3.23 6.93
CA ASN A 56 -17.21 4.60 7.42
C ASN A 56 -16.82 5.63 6.35
N SER A 57 -15.98 5.24 5.39
CA SER A 57 -15.52 6.15 4.34
C SER A 57 -16.47 6.25 3.16
N ILE A 58 -17.27 5.24 2.90
CA ILE A 58 -18.27 5.21 1.82
C ILE A 58 -19.69 5.21 2.44
N PRO A 59 -20.52 6.25 2.27
CA PRO A 59 -20.18 7.57 1.74
C PRO A 59 -19.40 8.42 2.76
N PRO A 60 -18.78 9.55 2.40
CA PRO A 60 -18.95 10.29 1.14
C PRO A 60 -18.01 9.88 -0.01
N ALA A 61 -16.94 9.11 0.29
CA ALA A 61 -16.03 8.67 -0.77
C ALA A 61 -16.78 7.80 -1.79
N ARG A 62 -16.47 8.01 -3.08
CA ARG A 62 -16.97 7.17 -4.17
C ARG A 62 -15.79 6.73 -5.03
N PRO A 63 -15.11 5.63 -4.64
CA PRO A 63 -13.95 5.16 -5.40
C PRO A 63 -14.36 4.68 -6.79
N ASP A 64 -13.53 5.02 -7.80
CA ASP A 64 -13.70 4.49 -9.16
C ASP A 64 -13.31 3.01 -9.24
N ASP A 65 -12.38 2.57 -8.38
CA ASP A 65 -11.93 1.19 -8.22
C ASP A 65 -11.96 0.80 -6.73
N LEU A 66 -12.98 0.01 -6.36
CA LEU A 66 -13.19 -0.47 -5.00
C LEU A 66 -12.02 -1.35 -4.52
N ARG A 67 -11.46 -2.18 -5.42
CA ARG A 67 -10.33 -3.06 -5.11
C ARG A 67 -9.11 -2.24 -4.68
N SER A 68 -8.70 -1.29 -5.50
CA SER A 68 -7.53 -0.44 -5.20
C SER A 68 -7.73 0.39 -3.94
N TYR A 69 -8.93 0.90 -3.72
CA TYR A 69 -9.28 1.66 -2.52
C TYR A 69 -9.18 0.80 -1.26
N LEU A 70 -9.74 -0.41 -1.28
CA LEU A 70 -9.65 -1.36 -0.16
C LEU A 70 -8.21 -1.82 0.11
N VAL A 71 -7.44 -2.13 -0.95
CA VAL A 71 -6.02 -2.51 -0.85
C VAL A 71 -5.21 -1.43 -0.14
N GLU A 72 -5.45 -0.16 -0.44
CA GLU A 72 -4.77 0.96 0.21
C GLU A 72 -5.13 1.03 1.71
N ILE A 73 -6.40 0.87 2.06
CA ILE A 73 -6.86 0.84 3.47
C ILE A 73 -6.16 -0.30 4.23
N VAL A 74 -6.21 -1.54 3.70
CA VAL A 74 -5.60 -2.71 4.37
C VAL A 74 -4.10 -2.51 4.56
N ARG A 75 -3.39 -2.00 3.56
CA ARG A 75 -1.96 -1.70 3.65
C ARG A 75 -1.66 -0.67 4.72
N CYS A 76 -2.39 0.44 4.74
CA CYS A 76 -2.20 1.48 5.75
C CYS A 76 -2.42 0.93 7.16
N ARG A 77 -3.49 0.17 7.38
CA ARG A 77 -3.79 -0.46 8.68
C ARG A 77 -2.72 -1.46 9.09
N SER A 78 -2.26 -2.31 8.16
CA SER A 78 -1.19 -3.29 8.42
C SER A 78 0.12 -2.61 8.82
N ILE A 79 0.49 -1.53 8.16
CA ILE A 79 1.69 -0.74 8.48
C ILE A 79 1.56 -0.07 9.84
N ASP A 80 0.41 0.54 10.14
CA ASP A 80 0.17 1.20 11.41
C ASP A 80 0.19 0.19 12.58
N ARG A 81 -0.38 -1.00 12.38
CA ARG A 81 -0.31 -2.10 13.36
C ARG A 81 1.13 -2.56 13.58
N THR A 82 1.90 -2.73 12.52
CA THR A 82 3.32 -3.08 12.61
C THR A 82 4.11 -2.04 13.39
N ARG A 83 3.85 -0.76 13.13
CA ARG A 83 4.47 0.35 13.86
C ARG A 83 4.10 0.33 15.35
N ALA A 84 2.84 0.11 15.67
CA ALA A 84 2.35 0.01 17.04
C ALA A 84 3.01 -1.17 17.79
N ASN A 85 3.05 -2.35 17.17
CA ASN A 85 3.68 -3.55 17.73
C ASN A 85 5.18 -3.35 17.98
N ASN A 86 5.88 -2.70 17.06
CA ASN A 86 7.29 -2.39 17.19
C ASN A 86 7.57 -1.30 18.25
N ALA A 87 6.72 -0.31 18.39
CA ALA A 87 6.82 0.70 19.44
C ALA A 87 6.64 0.09 20.83
N TRP A 88 5.68 -0.82 20.99
CA TRP A 88 5.42 -1.52 22.25
C TRP A 88 6.58 -2.44 22.67
N LYS A 89 7.14 -3.22 21.73
CA LYS A 89 8.30 -4.11 21.99
C LYS A 89 9.55 -3.35 22.44
N ARG A 90 9.69 -2.05 22.12
CA ARG A 90 10.84 -1.21 22.45
C ARG A 90 10.64 -0.28 23.65
N GLY A 91 9.60 -0.48 24.46
CA GLY A 91 9.35 0.36 25.65
C GLY A 91 9.10 1.84 25.33
N GLY A 92 8.47 2.14 24.22
CA GLY A 92 8.10 3.52 23.85
C GLY A 92 9.23 4.37 23.27
N ASN A 93 10.45 3.89 23.20
CA ASN A 93 11.55 4.58 22.52
C ASN A 93 11.47 4.27 21.02
N VAL A 94 10.92 5.20 20.25
CA VAL A 94 10.84 5.14 18.78
C VAL A 94 12.24 5.32 18.22
N GLN A 95 13.09 4.32 18.33
CA GLN A 95 14.25 4.19 17.47
C GLN A 95 13.77 3.69 16.11
N ILE A 96 13.87 4.55 15.15
CA ILE A 96 13.44 4.35 13.77
C ILE A 96 14.21 3.14 13.22
N VAL A 97 13.50 2.03 12.99
CA VAL A 97 14.02 0.87 12.25
C VAL A 97 14.11 1.28 10.77
N GLY A 98 15.09 2.12 10.47
CA GLY A 98 15.35 2.56 9.10
C GLY A 98 16.03 1.47 8.26
N ASP A 99 16.98 0.76 8.87
CA ASP A 99 17.84 -0.17 8.13
C ASP A 99 17.25 -1.58 7.98
N GLU A 100 16.52 -2.09 8.97
CA GLU A 100 15.93 -3.43 8.89
C GLU A 100 14.71 -3.49 7.95
N LEU A 101 13.92 -2.40 7.84
CA LEU A 101 12.81 -2.35 6.88
C LEU A 101 13.29 -2.06 5.46
N LEU A 102 14.41 -1.37 5.30
CA LEU A 102 15.05 -1.16 3.99
C LEU A 102 15.76 -2.42 3.48
N SER A 103 16.23 -3.28 4.39
CA SER A 103 16.78 -4.59 4.04
C SER A 103 15.70 -5.64 3.74
N ALA A 104 14.46 -5.40 4.16
CA ALA A 104 13.29 -6.22 3.82
C ALA A 104 12.62 -5.80 2.49
N ILE A 105 13.12 -4.75 1.83
CA ILE A 105 12.74 -4.48 0.43
C ILE A 105 13.60 -5.43 -0.41
N PRO A 106 13.01 -6.44 -1.09
CA PRO A 106 13.78 -7.36 -1.90
C PRO A 106 14.60 -6.58 -2.92
N ASP A 107 15.86 -6.94 -3.09
CA ASP A 107 16.71 -6.47 -4.18
C ASP A 107 16.11 -6.98 -5.50
N GLY A 108 15.05 -6.33 -5.98
CA GLY A 108 14.52 -6.45 -7.34
C GLY A 108 14.09 -7.83 -7.85
N THR A 109 14.22 -8.91 -7.07
CA THR A 109 14.07 -10.29 -7.59
C THR A 109 12.93 -11.12 -6.98
N GLU A 110 12.28 -10.71 -5.90
CA GLU A 110 11.28 -11.56 -5.22
C GLU A 110 9.88 -10.95 -5.00
N LEU A 111 9.49 -9.97 -5.80
CA LEU A 111 8.11 -9.45 -5.81
C LEU A 111 7.16 -10.28 -6.69
N SER A 112 7.62 -11.42 -7.22
CA SER A 112 6.98 -12.05 -8.37
C SER A 112 6.22 -13.36 -8.14
N GLU A 113 6.14 -13.92 -6.95
CA GLU A 113 5.53 -15.26 -6.85
C GLU A 113 4.04 -15.32 -6.54
N SER A 114 3.33 -14.22 -6.33
CA SER A 114 1.88 -14.27 -6.05
C SER A 114 0.99 -13.28 -6.82
N TYR A 115 1.55 -12.43 -7.63
CA TYR A 115 0.78 -11.72 -8.66
C TYR A 115 1.11 -12.35 -10.01
N GLU A 116 0.09 -12.77 -10.76
CA GLU A 116 0.24 -12.99 -12.19
C GLU A 116 1.08 -11.83 -12.72
N SER A 117 2.26 -12.13 -13.26
CA SER A 117 3.21 -11.11 -13.72
C SER A 117 2.57 -10.35 -14.86
N THR A 118 1.81 -9.33 -14.50
CA THR A 118 1.26 -8.43 -15.50
C THR A 118 2.43 -7.62 -16.05
N ARG A 119 2.45 -7.34 -17.35
CA ARG A 119 3.48 -6.50 -17.98
C ARG A 119 3.71 -5.19 -17.23
N ALA A 120 2.68 -4.65 -16.58
CA ALA A 120 2.80 -3.48 -15.70
C ALA A 120 3.70 -3.74 -14.47
N GLY A 121 3.61 -4.94 -13.86
CA GLY A 121 4.47 -5.34 -12.74
C GLY A 121 5.94 -5.45 -13.15
N GLU A 122 6.21 -6.02 -14.33
CA GLU A 122 7.57 -6.08 -14.89
C GLU A 122 8.15 -4.67 -15.10
N ILE A 123 7.37 -3.75 -15.67
CA ILE A 123 7.78 -2.35 -15.88
C ILE A 123 8.11 -1.65 -14.55
N ILE A 124 7.32 -1.89 -13.50
CA ILE A 124 7.61 -1.34 -12.18
C ILE A 124 8.92 -1.92 -11.63
N ASN A 125 9.18 -3.21 -11.79
CA ASN A 125 10.42 -3.84 -11.38
C ASN A 125 11.63 -3.29 -12.15
N GLU A 126 11.50 -3.12 -13.47
CA GLU A 126 12.52 -2.48 -14.31
C GLU A 126 12.80 -1.03 -13.86
N LEU A 127 11.73 -0.26 -13.54
CA LEU A 127 11.89 1.07 -12.99
C LEU A 127 12.69 1.03 -11.69
N LEU A 128 12.27 0.20 -10.72
CA LEU A 128 12.92 0.10 -9.41
C LEU A 128 14.39 -0.29 -9.53
N ALA A 129 14.72 -1.21 -10.44
CA ALA A 129 16.10 -1.59 -10.72
C ALA A 129 16.94 -0.43 -11.31
N SER A 130 16.29 0.47 -12.08
CA SER A 130 16.95 1.64 -12.69
C SER A 130 17.17 2.82 -11.75
N LEU A 131 16.51 2.81 -10.57
CA LEU A 131 16.59 3.90 -9.59
C LEU A 131 17.84 3.76 -8.71
N GLY A 132 18.43 4.89 -8.33
CA GLY A 132 19.42 4.94 -7.26
C GLY A 132 18.83 4.53 -5.91
N LYS A 133 19.69 4.08 -4.97
CA LYS A 133 19.25 3.59 -3.64
C LYS A 133 18.31 4.56 -2.92
N GLU A 134 18.65 5.87 -2.90
CA GLU A 134 17.83 6.89 -2.25
C GLU A 134 16.46 7.04 -2.92
N GLU A 135 16.43 7.13 -4.26
CA GLU A 135 15.17 7.27 -5.02
C GLU A 135 14.27 6.05 -4.85
N ARG A 136 14.85 4.83 -4.90
CA ARG A 136 14.14 3.57 -4.68
C ARG A 136 13.53 3.52 -3.28
N SER A 137 14.30 3.88 -2.25
CA SER A 137 13.82 3.92 -0.86
C SER A 137 12.67 4.91 -0.69
N VAL A 138 12.78 6.13 -1.24
CA VAL A 138 11.74 7.15 -1.19
C VAL A 138 10.47 6.68 -1.91
N PHE A 139 10.62 6.03 -3.06
CA PHE A 139 9.49 5.47 -3.81
C PHE A 139 8.79 4.36 -3.00
N ALA A 140 9.56 3.41 -2.44
CA ALA A 140 9.01 2.34 -1.62
C ALA A 140 8.31 2.88 -0.36
N MET A 141 8.90 3.84 0.36
CA MET A 141 8.26 4.48 1.52
C MET A 141 6.93 5.12 1.13
N ARG A 142 6.86 5.80 -0.01
CA ARG A 142 5.64 6.48 -0.45
C ARG A 142 4.55 5.52 -0.92
N TYR A 143 4.90 4.57 -1.81
CA TYR A 143 3.92 3.74 -2.51
C TYR A 143 3.74 2.36 -1.92
N TRP A 144 4.73 1.86 -1.18
CA TRP A 144 4.65 0.56 -0.51
C TRP A 144 4.27 0.68 0.96
N MET A 145 4.83 1.68 1.66
CA MET A 145 4.60 1.89 3.09
C MET A 145 3.60 3.01 3.39
N SER A 146 2.99 3.61 2.36
CA SER A 146 2.01 4.69 2.46
C SER A 146 2.44 5.88 3.35
N GLU A 147 3.77 6.11 3.47
CA GLU A 147 4.28 7.20 4.29
C GLU A 147 3.96 8.57 3.67
N SER A 148 3.66 9.53 4.53
CA SER A 148 3.51 10.93 4.10
C SER A 148 4.86 11.52 3.69
N ILE A 149 4.83 12.53 2.83
CA ILE A 149 6.05 13.24 2.39
C ILE A 149 6.84 13.79 3.60
N ARG A 150 6.13 14.25 4.63
CA ARG A 150 6.72 14.76 5.86
C ARG A 150 7.44 13.67 6.64
N GLU A 151 6.87 12.49 6.75
CA GLU A 151 7.50 11.35 7.42
C GLU A 151 8.73 10.87 6.65
N ILE A 152 8.62 10.74 5.32
CA ILE A 152 9.76 10.38 4.46
C ILE A 152 10.88 11.38 4.62
N ALA A 153 10.59 12.70 4.58
CA ALA A 153 11.56 13.75 4.75
C ALA A 153 12.29 13.66 6.10
N ARG A 154 11.51 13.47 7.19
CA ARG A 154 12.08 13.27 8.54
C ARG A 154 12.99 12.05 8.61
N ARG A 155 12.56 10.94 7.99
CA ARG A 155 13.24 9.64 8.04
C ARG A 155 14.55 9.63 7.24
N THR A 156 14.53 10.29 6.09
CA THR A 156 15.71 10.39 5.19
C THR A 156 16.63 11.55 5.51
N GLY A 157 16.29 12.42 6.48
CA GLY A 157 17.03 13.66 6.76
C GLY A 157 16.99 14.66 5.60
N SER A 158 16.01 14.55 4.72
CA SER A 158 15.87 15.39 3.52
C SER A 158 14.74 16.42 3.67
N SER A 159 14.76 17.48 2.86
CA SER A 159 13.63 18.43 2.83
C SER A 159 12.42 17.83 2.10
N GLU A 160 11.20 18.22 2.50
CA GLU A 160 9.97 17.83 1.79
C GLU A 160 10.01 18.20 0.30
N GLY A 161 10.61 19.33 -0.03
CA GLY A 161 10.80 19.76 -1.41
C GLY A 161 11.66 18.78 -2.22
N LYS A 162 12.76 18.28 -1.63
CA LYS A 162 13.61 17.26 -2.26
C LYS A 162 12.81 15.96 -2.50
N ILE A 163 12.06 15.50 -1.50
CA ILE A 163 11.22 14.28 -1.62
C ILE A 163 10.17 14.45 -2.71
N LYS A 164 9.44 15.58 -2.73
CA LYS A 164 8.45 15.89 -3.79
C LYS A 164 9.05 15.83 -5.19
N MET A 165 10.23 16.43 -5.36
CA MET A 165 10.96 16.43 -6.64
C MET A 165 11.40 15.03 -7.06
N MET A 166 11.90 14.22 -6.14
CA MET A 166 12.30 12.83 -6.41
C MET A 166 11.09 12.00 -6.86
N LEU A 167 9.99 12.05 -6.12
CA LEU A 167 8.75 11.34 -6.46
C LEU A 167 8.17 11.81 -7.80
N MET A 168 8.23 13.10 -8.09
CA MET A 168 7.79 13.65 -9.38
C MET A 168 8.63 13.08 -10.54
N ARG A 169 9.95 13.08 -10.41
CA ARG A 169 10.86 12.53 -11.44
C ARG A 169 10.64 11.04 -11.65
N THR A 170 10.51 10.27 -10.57
CA THR A 170 10.26 8.83 -10.63
C THR A 170 8.93 8.51 -11.30
N ARG A 171 7.85 9.24 -10.94
CA ARG A 171 6.54 9.10 -11.61
C ARG A 171 6.62 9.41 -13.10
N LYS A 172 7.36 10.46 -13.48
CA LYS A 172 7.55 10.80 -14.90
C LYS A 172 8.30 9.71 -15.65
N LYS A 173 9.32 9.09 -15.04
CA LYS A 173 10.01 7.92 -15.63
C LYS A 173 9.04 6.75 -15.83
N LEU A 174 8.25 6.42 -14.79
CA LEU A 174 7.26 5.35 -14.86
C LEU A 174 6.22 5.60 -15.96
N ALA A 175 5.68 6.81 -16.04
CA ALA A 175 4.70 7.19 -17.08
C ALA A 175 5.26 7.01 -18.48
N VAL A 176 6.53 7.38 -18.71
CA VAL A 176 7.21 7.16 -20.01
C VAL A 176 7.37 5.68 -20.31
N MET A 177 7.74 4.86 -19.32
CA MET A 177 7.90 3.42 -19.49
C MET A 177 6.57 2.75 -19.82
N LEU A 178 5.53 3.05 -19.07
CA LEU A 178 4.18 2.54 -19.29
C LEU A 178 3.61 2.98 -20.64
N GLY A 179 3.79 4.25 -21.01
CA GLY A 179 3.32 4.78 -22.30
C GLY A 179 3.96 4.10 -23.51
N LYS A 180 5.22 3.65 -23.43
CA LYS A 180 5.89 2.88 -24.49
C LYS A 180 5.25 1.51 -24.73
N GLU A 181 4.63 0.93 -23.73
CA GLU A 181 3.95 -0.36 -23.77
C GLU A 181 2.43 -0.22 -23.98
N GLY A 182 1.95 0.98 -24.29
CA GLY A 182 0.56 1.23 -24.65
C GLY A 182 -0.39 1.41 -23.45
N PHE A 183 0.14 1.51 -22.23
CA PHE A 183 -0.68 1.85 -21.05
C PHE A 183 -1.00 3.36 -21.07
N THR A 184 -2.29 3.68 -21.05
CA THR A 184 -2.79 5.07 -20.89
C THR A 184 -2.95 5.35 -19.38
N LEU A 185 -2.32 6.42 -18.88
CA LEU A 185 -2.42 6.89 -17.50
C LEU A 185 -3.42 8.04 -17.41
#